data_ef2383d1c02595e3c2a36ef6423017da
#
_entry.id   ef2383d1c02595e3c2a36ef6423017da
#
_cell.length_a   1.000
_cell.length_b   1.000
_cell.length_c   1.000
_cell.angle_alpha   90.00
_cell.angle_beta   90.00
_cell.angle_gamma   90.00
#
_symmetry.space_group_name_H-M   'P 1'
#
loop_
_entity.id
_entity.type
_entity.pdbx_description
1 polymer ?
#
loop_
_entity_poly.entity_id
_entity_poly.type
_entity_poly.pdbx_seq_one_letter_code
_entity_poly.pdbx_strand_id
1 'polypeptide(L)'
;MKLLTSPSDFPSTNTFCYLNAANVSLTYSEASRINQQWFEDLSINGSNNFTEEAEEEVFKEVHKSAASFINAKPYEIAGGSSATELLCSFAWSYSPQKGENIVSTS
;
A
#
# COMPACT_ATOMS: atom_id res chain seq x y z
N MET A 1 20.70 8.57 -10.86
CA MET A 1 19.35 8.08 -10.49
C MET A 1 18.60 9.23 -9.85
N LYS A 2 17.46 9.63 -10.38
CA LYS A 2 16.64 10.68 -9.76
C LYS A 2 15.86 10.03 -8.60
N LEU A 3 16.00 10.57 -7.40
CA LEU A 3 15.20 10.11 -6.26
C LEU A 3 13.72 10.47 -6.50
N LEU A 4 12.82 9.55 -6.19
CA LEU A 4 11.37 9.75 -6.29
C LEU A 4 10.82 10.59 -5.13
N THR A 5 11.53 10.58 -3.99
CA THR A 5 11.17 11.27 -2.76
C THR A 5 12.34 12.10 -2.24
N SER A 6 12.04 13.11 -1.43
CA SER A 6 13.00 13.94 -0.70
C SER A 6 12.89 13.65 0.80
N PRO A 7 13.96 13.85 1.61
CA PRO A 7 13.83 13.81 3.07
C PRO A 7 12.75 14.75 3.63
N SER A 8 12.50 15.89 2.97
CA SER A 8 11.43 16.82 3.33
C SER A 8 10.02 16.24 3.23
N ASP A 9 9.84 15.16 2.49
CA ASP A 9 8.56 14.47 2.35
C ASP A 9 8.22 13.62 3.58
N PHE A 10 9.19 13.46 4.49
CA PHE A 10 9.07 12.73 5.75
C PHE A 10 9.47 13.65 6.91
N PRO A 11 8.56 14.46 7.46
CA PRO A 11 8.88 15.52 8.45
C PRO A 11 9.69 15.06 9.65
N SER A 12 9.53 13.81 10.08
CA SER A 12 10.28 13.23 11.21
C SER A 12 11.79 13.21 10.98
N THR A 13 12.25 13.16 9.71
CA THR A 13 13.68 13.15 9.38
C THR A 13 14.39 14.46 9.70
N ASN A 14 13.65 15.54 9.96
CA ASN A 14 14.20 16.82 10.39
C ASN A 14 14.59 16.81 11.88
N THR A 15 14.08 15.86 12.67
CA THR A 15 14.26 15.85 14.14
C THR A 15 15.05 14.65 14.62
N PHE A 16 15.02 13.53 13.92
CA PHE A 16 15.77 12.32 14.30
C PHE A 16 16.05 11.41 13.09
N CYS A 17 17.03 10.52 13.27
CA CYS A 17 17.34 9.48 12.32
C CYS A 17 16.43 8.26 12.57
N TYR A 18 15.53 7.95 11.63
CA TYR A 18 14.61 6.82 11.75
C TYR A 18 15.18 5.56 11.07
N LEU A 19 15.51 4.56 11.87
CA LEU A 19 16.11 3.29 11.40
C LEU A 19 15.20 2.07 11.57
N ASN A 20 13.93 2.28 11.95
CA ASN A 20 12.97 1.19 12.22
C ASN A 20 11.91 1.00 11.10
N ALA A 21 12.25 1.34 9.87
CA ALA A 21 11.32 1.23 8.75
C ALA A 21 10.92 -0.23 8.42
N ALA A 22 11.72 -1.19 8.86
CA ALA A 22 11.38 -2.62 8.72
C ALA A 22 10.16 -3.02 9.57
N ASN A 23 9.90 -2.34 10.67
CA ASN A 23 8.72 -2.55 11.50
C ASN A 23 7.53 -1.74 10.96
N VAL A 24 7.65 -0.41 11.01
CA VAL A 24 6.66 0.52 10.46
C VAL A 24 7.41 1.64 9.77
N SER A 25 7.16 1.86 8.49
CA SER A 25 7.76 2.99 7.76
C SER A 25 7.13 4.32 8.16
N LEU A 26 7.91 5.41 8.00
CA LEU A 26 7.35 6.75 8.12
C LEU A 26 6.33 6.98 7.01
N THR A 27 5.26 7.68 7.35
CA THR A 27 4.23 8.02 6.37
C THR A 27 4.70 9.21 5.52
N TYR A 28 4.57 9.08 4.23
CA TYR A 28 4.77 10.16 3.26
C TYR A 28 3.78 11.29 3.51
N SER A 29 4.27 12.54 3.62
CA SER A 29 3.46 13.68 4.06
C SER A 29 2.24 13.93 3.18
N GLU A 30 2.39 13.79 1.87
CA GLU A 30 1.27 13.96 0.93
C GLU A 30 0.22 12.84 1.07
N ALA A 31 0.64 11.60 1.33
CA ALA A 31 -0.29 10.51 1.63
C ALA A 31 -1.08 10.77 2.92
N SER A 32 -0.40 11.31 3.95
CA SER A 32 -1.07 11.72 5.19
C SER A 32 -2.10 12.83 4.95
N ARG A 33 -1.76 13.82 4.14
CA ARG A 33 -2.65 14.93 3.77
C ARG A 33 -3.90 14.45 3.02
N ILE A 34 -3.72 13.58 2.04
CA ILE A 34 -4.83 13.01 1.25
C ILE A 34 -5.74 12.18 2.15
N ASN A 35 -5.16 11.39 3.05
CA ASN A 35 -5.93 10.59 4.00
C ASN A 35 -6.76 11.46 4.95
N GLN A 36 -6.22 12.57 5.45
CA GLN A 36 -6.97 13.53 6.27
C GLN A 36 -8.13 14.15 5.49
N GLN A 37 -7.90 14.57 4.25
CA GLN A 37 -8.97 15.10 3.39
C GLN A 37 -10.08 14.07 3.14
N TRP A 38 -9.71 12.81 2.95
CA TRP A 38 -10.68 11.73 2.83
C TRP A 38 -11.57 11.60 4.08
N PHE A 39 -10.97 11.62 5.28
CA PHE A 39 -11.75 11.54 6.52
C PHE A 39 -12.61 12.79 6.75
N GLU A 40 -12.15 13.97 6.36
CA GLU A 40 -12.94 15.20 6.42
C GLU A 40 -14.15 15.12 5.49
N ASP A 41 -13.95 14.70 4.25
CA ASP A 41 -15.04 14.51 3.29
C ASP A 41 -16.05 13.46 3.79
N LEU A 42 -15.57 12.34 4.29
CA LEU A 42 -16.40 11.28 4.85
C LEU A 42 -17.24 11.78 6.05
N SER A 43 -16.68 12.65 6.89
CA SER A 43 -17.40 13.22 8.05
C SER A 43 -18.51 14.19 7.66
N ILE A 44 -18.38 14.87 6.52
CA ILE A 44 -19.35 15.87 6.02
C ILE A 44 -20.40 15.21 5.13
N ASN A 45 -19.96 14.37 4.21
CA ASN A 45 -20.78 13.84 3.12
C ASN A 45 -21.16 12.36 3.30
N GLY A 46 -20.57 11.68 4.29
CA GLY A 46 -20.73 10.23 4.41
C GLY A 46 -20.22 9.54 3.13
N SER A 47 -20.98 8.59 2.64
CA SER A 47 -20.64 7.85 1.40
C SER A 47 -21.16 8.52 0.10
N ASN A 48 -21.70 9.72 0.17
CA ASN A 48 -22.33 10.37 -1.01
C ASN A 48 -21.34 10.61 -2.17
N ASN A 49 -20.06 10.85 -1.83
CA ASN A 49 -19.00 11.08 -2.82
C ASN A 49 -18.21 9.80 -3.12
N PHE A 50 -18.54 8.70 -2.47
CA PHE A 50 -17.90 7.42 -2.65
C PHE A 50 -18.75 6.54 -3.56
N THR A 51 -18.58 6.70 -4.87
CA THR A 51 -19.28 5.91 -5.89
C THR A 51 -18.43 4.71 -6.30
N GLU A 52 -19.05 3.71 -6.93
CA GLU A 52 -18.34 2.54 -7.46
C GLU A 52 -17.24 2.96 -8.46
N GLU A 53 -17.52 3.99 -9.28
CA GLU A 53 -16.53 4.51 -10.23
C GLU A 53 -15.35 5.16 -9.52
N ALA A 54 -15.57 5.91 -8.44
CA ALA A 54 -14.50 6.53 -7.65
C ALA A 54 -13.64 5.47 -6.98
N GLU A 55 -14.23 4.41 -6.43
CA GLU A 55 -13.52 3.28 -5.85
C GLU A 55 -12.68 2.55 -6.90
N GLU A 56 -13.28 2.20 -8.03
CA GLU A 56 -12.58 1.52 -9.12
C GLU A 56 -11.37 2.33 -9.62
N GLU A 57 -11.51 3.64 -9.77
CA GLU A 57 -10.40 4.49 -10.23
C GLU A 57 -9.24 4.54 -9.24
N VAL A 58 -9.50 4.61 -7.93
CA VAL A 58 -8.46 4.56 -6.89
C VAL A 58 -7.66 3.25 -6.98
N PHE A 59 -8.33 2.12 -7.02
CA PHE A 59 -7.66 0.82 -7.11
C PHE A 59 -6.90 0.64 -8.42
N LYS A 60 -7.47 1.09 -9.54
CA LYS A 60 -6.85 1.03 -10.86
C LYS A 60 -5.54 1.80 -10.92
N GLU A 61 -5.50 3.01 -10.37
CA GLU A 61 -4.28 3.81 -10.34
C GLU A 61 -3.21 3.22 -9.39
N VAL A 62 -3.61 2.67 -8.24
CA VAL A 62 -2.69 1.95 -7.34
C VAL A 62 -2.08 0.74 -8.05
N HIS A 63 -2.89 -0.09 -8.72
CA HIS A 63 -2.41 -1.26 -9.45
C HIS A 63 -1.46 -0.88 -10.59
N LYS A 64 -1.77 0.16 -11.38
CA LYS A 64 -0.89 0.66 -12.45
C LYS A 64 0.46 1.15 -11.90
N SER A 65 0.41 1.97 -10.85
CA SER A 65 1.62 2.55 -10.25
C SER A 65 2.53 1.48 -9.67
N ALA A 66 1.97 0.54 -8.91
CA ALA A 66 2.71 -0.58 -8.33
C ALA A 66 3.28 -1.50 -9.42
N ALA A 67 2.50 -1.84 -10.43
CA ALA A 67 2.93 -2.66 -11.55
C ALA A 67 4.10 -2.00 -12.30
N SER A 68 4.00 -0.70 -12.58
CA SER A 68 5.08 0.06 -13.21
C SER A 68 6.36 0.07 -12.38
N PHE A 69 6.23 0.17 -11.05
CA PHE A 69 7.37 0.22 -10.15
C PHE A 69 8.16 -1.10 -10.11
N ILE A 70 7.48 -2.24 -10.12
CA ILE A 70 8.11 -3.57 -10.05
C ILE A 70 8.23 -4.27 -11.41
N ASN A 71 7.92 -3.58 -12.51
CA ASN A 71 7.91 -4.13 -13.88
C ASN A 71 6.98 -5.34 -14.03
N ALA A 72 5.78 -5.24 -13.45
CA ALA A 72 4.69 -6.23 -13.55
C ALA A 72 3.52 -5.68 -14.37
N LYS A 73 2.46 -6.45 -14.50
CA LYS A 73 1.21 -6.01 -15.11
C LYS A 73 0.18 -5.67 -14.00
N PRO A 74 -0.74 -4.72 -14.22
CA PRO A 74 -1.70 -4.31 -13.19
C PRO A 74 -2.51 -5.45 -12.57
N TYR A 75 -2.86 -6.47 -13.35
CA TYR A 75 -3.60 -7.63 -12.86
C TYR A 75 -2.76 -8.62 -12.03
N GLU A 76 -1.43 -8.43 -11.98
CA GLU A 76 -0.51 -9.22 -11.14
C GLU A 76 -0.28 -8.57 -9.77
N ILE A 77 -0.95 -7.42 -9.51
CA ILE A 77 -0.84 -6.70 -8.25
C ILE A 77 -2.05 -7.02 -7.37
N ALA A 78 -1.79 -7.39 -6.14
CA ALA A 78 -2.79 -7.47 -5.09
C ALA A 78 -2.52 -6.39 -4.03
N GLY A 79 -3.55 -5.64 -3.66
CA GLY A 79 -3.51 -4.67 -2.58
C GLY A 79 -4.15 -5.20 -1.31
N GLY A 80 -3.67 -4.78 -0.15
CA GLY A 80 -4.24 -5.14 1.15
C GLY A 80 -3.77 -4.20 2.26
N SER A 81 -4.37 -4.31 3.44
CA SER A 81 -4.11 -3.41 4.56
C SER A 81 -2.78 -3.69 5.27
N SER A 82 -2.22 -4.89 5.12
CA SER A 82 -0.95 -5.28 5.74
C SER A 82 -0.29 -6.46 5.03
N ALA A 83 1.04 -6.57 5.20
CA ALA A 83 1.79 -7.73 4.72
C ALA A 83 1.27 -9.05 5.32
N THR A 84 0.86 -9.05 6.59
CA THR A 84 0.29 -10.23 7.25
C THR A 84 -1.00 -10.66 6.60
N GLU A 85 -1.91 -9.74 6.31
CA GLU A 85 -3.17 -10.02 5.61
C GLU A 85 -2.91 -10.63 4.23
N LEU A 86 -2.05 -10.01 3.44
CA LEU A 86 -1.71 -10.49 2.11
C LEU A 86 -1.05 -11.88 2.14
N LEU A 87 -0.14 -12.11 3.08
CA LEU A 87 0.50 -13.40 3.25
C LEU A 87 -0.52 -14.50 3.67
N CYS A 88 -1.42 -14.17 4.58
CA CYS A 88 -2.50 -15.08 4.97
C CYS A 88 -3.42 -15.38 3.79
N SER A 89 -3.84 -14.36 3.04
CA SER A 89 -4.69 -14.52 1.85
C SER A 89 -4.01 -15.39 0.79
N PHE A 90 -2.72 -15.18 0.57
CA PHE A 90 -1.93 -16.02 -0.33
C PHE A 90 -1.89 -17.48 0.17
N ALA A 91 -1.59 -17.69 1.46
CA ALA A 91 -1.53 -19.02 2.05
C ALA A 91 -2.88 -19.77 1.99
N TRP A 92 -3.99 -19.07 2.16
CA TRP A 92 -5.34 -19.62 2.01
C TRP A 92 -5.68 -19.95 0.55
N SER A 93 -5.23 -19.15 -0.39
CA SER A 93 -5.50 -19.33 -1.82
C SER A 93 -4.62 -20.43 -2.43
N TYR A 94 -3.42 -20.60 -1.92
CA TYR A 94 -2.48 -21.62 -2.37
C TYR A 94 -2.74 -22.95 -1.64
N SER A 95 -3.27 -23.93 -2.37
CA SER A 95 -3.53 -25.27 -1.85
C SER A 95 -2.45 -26.23 -2.33
N PRO A 96 -1.37 -26.43 -1.57
CA PRO A 96 -0.26 -27.30 -1.98
C PRO A 96 -0.75 -28.73 -2.17
N GLN A 97 -0.31 -29.36 -3.25
CA GLN A 97 -0.62 -30.75 -3.55
C GLN A 97 0.29 -31.70 -2.77
N LYS A 98 -0.12 -32.98 -2.66
CA LYS A 98 0.70 -33.98 -1.95
C LYS A 98 2.06 -34.10 -2.62
N GLY A 99 3.12 -33.84 -1.85
CA GLY A 99 4.51 -33.87 -2.31
C GLY A 99 5.13 -32.50 -2.60
N GLU A 100 4.34 -31.43 -2.59
CA GLU A 100 4.85 -30.07 -2.68
C GLU A 100 5.29 -29.59 -1.28
N ASN A 101 6.22 -28.64 -1.26
CA ASN A 101 6.76 -28.05 -0.03
C ASN A 101 6.67 -26.52 -0.10
N ILE A 102 6.40 -25.90 1.04
CA ILE A 102 6.57 -24.48 1.24
C ILE A 102 7.83 -24.27 2.07
N VAL A 103 8.79 -23.50 1.54
CA VAL A 103 10.04 -23.18 2.22
C VAL A 103 9.96 -21.72 2.68
N SER A 104 10.28 -21.49 3.94
CA SER A 104 10.35 -20.15 4.55
C SER A 104 11.72 -19.95 5.19
N THR A 105 12.17 -18.70 5.27
CA THR A 105 13.33 -18.32 6.08
C THR A 105 12.92 -18.26 7.55
N SER A 106 13.76 -18.78 8.41
CA SER A 106 13.63 -18.66 9.87
C SER A 106 14.15 -17.32 10.35
#